data_88cdc9b29f78c7614b6bc8e5d06ebb36
#
_entry.id   88cdc9b29f78c7614b6bc8e5d06ebb36
#
_cell.length_a   1.000
_cell.length_b   1.000
_cell.length_c   1.000
_cell.angle_alpha   90.00
_cell.angle_beta   90.00
_cell.angle_gamma   90.00
#
_symmetry.space_group_name_H-M   'P 1'
#
loop_
_entity.id
_entity.type
_entity.pdbx_description
1 polymer ?
#
loop_
_entity_poly.entity_id
_entity_poly.type
_entity_poly.pdbx_seq_one_letter_code
_entity_poly.pdbx_strand_id
1 'polypeptide(L)' 'MANTFIGSSIVIDGEITGDEDLVIQGTVKGRIALKESLYVEESGVVEADIETQNVDVSGQVTGNVTAPD' A
#
# COMPACT_ATOMS: atom_id res chain seq x y z
N MET A 1 -17.91 5.03 2.72
CA MET A 1 -16.57 4.55 3.06
C MET A 1 -15.55 5.26 2.23
N ALA A 2 -14.58 5.81 2.87
CA ALA A 2 -13.54 6.55 2.17
C ALA A 2 -12.39 5.63 1.81
N ASN A 3 -11.94 5.74 0.59
CA ASN A 3 -10.71 5.07 0.15
C ASN A 3 -9.65 6.14 -0.05
N THR A 4 -8.42 5.79 0.26
CA THR A 4 -7.31 6.69 0.04
C THR A 4 -6.57 6.26 -1.22
N PHE A 5 -6.27 7.24 -2.06
CA PHE A 5 -5.51 7.00 -3.30
C PHE A 5 -4.18 7.70 -3.24
N ILE A 6 -3.16 7.00 -3.71
CA ILE A 6 -1.84 7.58 -3.93
C ILE A 6 -1.64 7.64 -5.44
N GLY A 7 -1.62 8.84 -5.99
CA GLY A 7 -1.53 9.03 -7.43
C GLY A 7 -0.19 8.63 -8.02
N SER A 8 -0.15 8.46 -9.33
CA SER A 8 1.03 7.89 -10.00
C SER A 8 2.27 8.77 -9.93
N SER A 9 2.10 10.06 -9.64
CA SER A 9 3.24 10.97 -9.52
C SER A 9 3.64 11.23 -8.07
N ILE A 10 3.01 10.55 -7.12
CA ILE A 10 3.28 10.75 -5.70
C ILE A 10 4.30 9.73 -5.22
N VAL A 11 5.29 10.22 -4.47
CA VAL A 11 6.27 9.38 -3.79
C VAL A 11 6.14 9.63 -2.30
N ILE A 12 5.89 8.58 -1.55
CA ILE A 12 5.76 8.66 -0.09
C ILE A 12 6.95 7.93 0.53
N ASP A 13 7.62 8.62 1.44
CA ASP A 13 8.74 8.06 2.16
C ASP A 13 8.45 8.21 3.64
N GLY A 14 8.16 7.11 4.32
CA GLY A 14 7.82 7.14 5.73
C GLY A 14 6.83 6.04 6.07
N GLU A 15 6.00 6.29 7.08
CA GLU A 15 5.05 5.31 7.58
C GLU A 15 3.61 5.73 7.24
N ILE A 16 2.84 4.77 6.76
CA ILE A 16 1.43 4.98 6.47
C ILE A 16 0.63 4.09 7.42
N THR A 17 -0.30 4.69 8.13
CA THR A 17 -1.23 3.96 8.98
C THR A 17 -2.64 4.41 8.68
N GLY A 18 -3.61 3.52 8.85
CA GLY A 18 -4.99 3.90 8.63
C GLY A 18 -5.96 2.76 8.84
N ASP A 19 -7.24 3.10 8.81
CA ASP A 19 -8.35 2.17 9.00
C ASP A 19 -9.15 1.96 7.73
N GLU A 20 -8.66 2.44 6.61
CA GLU A 20 -9.40 2.43 5.35
C GLU A 20 -8.62 1.71 4.28
N ASP A 21 -9.29 1.38 3.19
CA ASP A 21 -8.62 0.79 2.04
C ASP A 21 -7.68 1.81 1.42
N LEU A 22 -6.54 1.33 0.95
CA LEU A 22 -5.54 2.18 0.31
C LEU A 22 -5.27 1.65 -1.09
N VAL A 23 -5.34 2.55 -2.06
CA VAL A 23 -5.03 2.23 -3.45
C VAL A 23 -3.74 2.98 -3.82
N ILE A 24 -2.73 2.25 -4.25
CA ILE A 24 -1.43 2.81 -4.57
C ILE A 24 -1.22 2.74 -6.08
N GLN A 25 -1.08 3.91 -6.70
CA GLN A 25 -0.71 4.03 -8.10
C GLN A 25 0.68 4.62 -8.26
N GLY A 26 1.25 5.14 -7.18
CA GLY A 26 2.56 5.76 -7.17
C GLY A 26 3.59 4.91 -6.45
N THR A 27 4.51 5.58 -5.77
CA THR A 27 5.60 4.92 -5.05
C THR A 27 5.48 5.13 -3.56
N VAL A 28 5.62 4.06 -2.79
CA VAL A 28 5.61 4.13 -1.34
C VAL A 28 6.85 3.43 -0.81
N LYS A 29 7.59 4.11 0.06
CA LYS A 29 8.77 3.57 0.71
C LYS A 29 8.61 3.69 2.22
N GLY A 30 9.09 2.70 2.95
CA GLY A 30 9.05 2.73 4.40
C GLY A 30 8.18 1.63 4.96
N ARG A 31 7.03 1.99 5.51
CA ARG A 31 6.15 1.01 6.14
C ARG A 31 4.69 1.35 5.92
N ILE A 32 3.88 0.33 5.73
CA ILE A 32 2.44 0.48 5.59
C ILE A 32 1.76 -0.42 6.60
N ALA A 33 0.91 0.16 7.44
CA ALA A 33 0.12 -0.58 8.42
C ALA A 33 -1.33 -0.16 8.28
N LEU A 34 -2.16 -1.06 7.78
CA LEU A 34 -3.57 -0.80 7.53
C LEU A 34 -4.41 -1.86 8.20
N LYS A 35 -5.61 -1.49 8.61
CA LYS A 35 -6.58 -2.42 9.18
C LYS A 35 -7.54 -3.00 8.14
N GLU A 36 -7.47 -2.49 6.93
CA GLU A 36 -8.34 -2.91 5.83
C GLU A 36 -7.48 -3.44 4.69
N SER A 37 -7.86 -3.21 3.47
CA SER A 37 -7.21 -3.78 2.31
C SER A 37 -6.23 -2.82 1.67
N LEU A 38 -5.18 -3.38 1.09
CA LEU A 38 -4.22 -2.62 0.31
C LEU A 38 -4.31 -3.09 -1.14
N TYR A 39 -4.45 -2.13 -2.05
CA TYR A 39 -4.47 -2.41 -3.48
C TYR A 39 -3.30 -1.69 -4.14
N VAL A 40 -2.45 -2.43 -4.82
CA VAL A 40 -1.33 -1.86 -5.58
C VAL A 40 -1.66 -2.03 -7.06
N GLU A 41 -1.88 -0.91 -7.73
CA GLU A 41 -2.22 -0.91 -9.15
C GLU A 41 -0.98 -1.21 -10.00
N GLU A 42 -1.19 -1.40 -11.31
CA GLU A 42 -0.11 -1.78 -12.21
C GLU A 42 1.05 -0.78 -12.21
N SER A 43 0.74 0.50 -12.03
CA SER A 43 1.76 1.54 -11.98
C SER A 43 2.32 1.75 -10.58
N GLY A 44 1.79 1.03 -9.58
CA GLY A 44 2.24 1.19 -8.21
C GLY A 44 3.53 0.45 -7.93
N VAL A 45 4.40 1.07 -7.15
CA VAL A 45 5.63 0.46 -6.67
C VAL A 45 5.70 0.66 -5.18
N VAL A 46 5.85 -0.44 -4.45
CA VAL A 46 5.94 -0.38 -3.00
C VAL A 46 7.27 -1.01 -2.57
N GLU A 47 8.08 -0.22 -1.87
CA GLU A 47 9.34 -0.70 -1.31
C GLU A 47 9.25 -0.54 0.19
N ALA A 48 8.40 -1.35 0.82
CA ALA A 48 8.06 -1.15 2.22
C ALA A 48 7.65 -2.45 2.88
N ASP A 49 7.65 -2.44 4.20
CA ASP A 49 7.05 -3.50 4.98
C ASP A 49 5.54 -3.23 5.05
N ILE A 50 4.74 -4.22 4.75
CA ILE A 50 3.29 -4.08 4.67
C ILE A 50 2.62 -4.98 5.69
N GLU A 51 1.74 -4.39 6.49
CA GLU A 51 0.88 -5.13 7.42
C GLU A 51 -0.55 -4.71 7.15
N THR A 52 -1.34 -5.58 6.54
CA THR A 52 -2.74 -5.29 6.22
C THR A 52 -3.56 -6.55 6.41
N GLN A 53 -4.88 -6.41 6.38
CA GLN A 53 -5.78 -7.57 6.40
C GLN A 53 -5.76 -8.29 5.06
N ASN A 54 -5.82 -7.55 3.97
CA ASN A 54 -5.81 -8.10 2.62
C ASN A 54 -4.85 -7.30 1.76
N VAL A 55 -4.19 -7.98 0.85
CA VAL A 55 -3.29 -7.34 -0.10
C VAL A 55 -3.61 -7.83 -1.50
N ASP A 56 -3.81 -6.89 -2.41
CA ASP A 56 -4.02 -7.19 -3.83
C ASP A 56 -2.97 -6.41 -4.60
N VAL A 57 -2.03 -7.11 -5.22
CA VAL A 57 -0.91 -6.49 -5.89
C VAL A 57 -1.00 -6.76 -7.39
N SER A 58 -1.19 -5.71 -8.17
CA SER A 58 -1.11 -5.77 -9.63
C SER A 58 0.17 -5.13 -10.13
N GLY A 59 0.86 -4.38 -9.29
CA GLY A 59 2.11 -3.74 -9.62
C GLY A 59 3.29 -4.46 -9.01
N GLN A 60 4.17 -3.71 -8.35
CA GLN A 60 5.40 -4.26 -7.80
C GLN A 60 5.49 -3.96 -6.31
N VAL A 61 5.83 -4.98 -5.54
CA VAL A 61 6.07 -4.84 -4.10
C VAL A 61 7.39 -5.48 -3.76
N THR A 62 8.25 -4.72 -3.07
CA THR A 62 9.51 -5.19 -2.56
C THR A 62 9.52 -4.98 -1.06
N GLY A 63 9.91 -5.99 -0.30
CA GLY A 63 9.92 -5.93 1.14
C GLY A 63 9.06 -7.06 1.70
N ASN A 64 8.72 -6.94 2.98
CA ASN A 64 7.93 -7.95 3.67
C ASN A 64 6.45 -7.60 3.59
N VAL A 65 5.64 -8.60 3.29
CA VAL A 65 4.20 -8.42 3.26
C VAL A 65 3.61 -9.37 4.30
N THR A 66 2.87 -8.82 5.24
CA THR A 66 2.20 -9.59 6.27
C THR A 66 0.70 -9.37 6.14
N ALA A 67 -0.01 -10.42 5.80
CA ALA A 67 -1.45 -10.38 5.71
C ALA A 67 -2.01 -11.72 6.20
N PRO A 68 -3.03 -11.71 7.06
CA PRO A 68 -3.59 -12.97 7.56
C PRO A 68 -4.29 -13.80 6.49
N ASP A 69 -4.70 -13.16 5.43
CA ASP A 69 -5.37 -13.85 4.32
C ASP A 69 -4.63 -13.71 3.03
#